data_f32cc01284a35235c027935b666437eb
#
_entry.id   f32cc01284a35235c027935b666437eb
#
_cell.length_a   1.000
_cell.length_b   1.000
_cell.length_c   1.000
_cell.angle_alpha   90.00
_cell.angle_beta   90.00
_cell.angle_gamma   90.00
#
_symmetry.space_group_name_H-M   'P 1'
#
loop_
_entity.id
_entity.type
_entity.pdbx_description
1 polymer ?
#
loop_
_entity_poly.entity_id
_entity_poly.type
_entity_poly.pdbx_seq_one_letter_code
_entity_poly.pdbx_strand_id
1 'polypeptide(L)'
;MKKKILYTALFALMLASCSEQEFIEQPSTPAGGTEVQFPTDVTSGELLIKFDPAMTEILDQALKVATRSGGVMTRSGIPSTDEVLAILGAYQFERIFPVDAKNEERTRSAGLHLWYRVKFNENTDLKEAIRQYLWSRC
;
A
#
# COMPACT_ATOMS: atom_id res chain seq x y z
N MET A 1 -53.51 -23.42 40.42
CA MET A 1 -52.30 -23.84 39.71
C MET A 1 -52.50 -23.82 38.21
N LYS A 2 -52.76 -22.70 37.54
CA LYS A 2 -52.98 -22.57 36.11
C LYS A 2 -52.72 -21.16 35.63
N LYS A 3 -51.51 -20.57 35.88
CA LYS A 3 -51.16 -19.22 35.39
C LYS A 3 -49.68 -19.03 35.09
N LYS A 4 -48.90 -20.09 34.80
CA LYS A 4 -47.44 -19.96 34.55
C LYS A 4 -46.98 -20.42 33.16
N ILE A 5 -47.85 -20.63 32.18
CA ILE A 5 -47.49 -21.14 30.85
C ILE A 5 -47.66 -20.10 29.73
N LEU A 6 -48.03 -18.88 30.03
CA LEU A 6 -48.32 -17.84 29.01
C LEU A 6 -47.24 -16.82 28.76
N TYR A 7 -46.06 -16.91 29.37
CA TYR A 7 -44.98 -15.93 29.20
C TYR A 7 -43.76 -16.41 28.41
N THR A 8 -43.77 -17.67 28.01
CA THR A 8 -42.61 -18.22 27.22
C THR A 8 -42.79 -18.19 25.69
N ALA A 9 -43.91 -17.68 25.19
CA ALA A 9 -44.17 -17.63 23.75
C ALA A 9 -44.00 -16.27 23.09
N LEU A 10 -43.60 -15.20 23.85
CA LEU A 10 -43.50 -13.85 23.29
C LEU A 10 -42.06 -13.31 23.21
N PHE A 11 -41.04 -14.14 23.43
CA PHE A 11 -39.65 -13.69 23.42
C PHE A 11 -38.83 -14.21 22.23
N ALA A 12 -39.46 -14.83 21.24
CA ALA A 12 -38.79 -15.47 20.11
C ALA A 12 -38.90 -14.72 18.76
N LEU A 13 -39.28 -13.42 18.75
CA LEU A 13 -39.51 -12.68 17.50
C LEU A 13 -38.76 -11.36 17.38
N MET A 14 -37.62 -11.16 18.04
CA MET A 14 -36.80 -9.94 17.91
C MET A 14 -35.32 -10.23 17.66
N LEU A 15 -35.00 -11.18 16.80
CA LEU A 15 -33.63 -11.37 16.32
C LEU A 15 -33.61 -11.56 14.78
N ALA A 16 -34.19 -10.59 14.08
CA ALA A 16 -34.05 -10.54 12.64
C ALA A 16 -33.88 -9.07 12.23
N SER A 17 -32.72 -8.50 12.44
CA SER A 17 -32.23 -7.36 11.66
C SER A 17 -30.83 -6.97 12.17
N CYS A 18 -29.82 -7.54 11.56
CA CYS A 18 -28.49 -6.94 11.32
C CYS A 18 -27.79 -7.88 10.35
N SER A 19 -28.15 -7.80 9.10
CA SER A 19 -27.24 -8.20 8.04
C SER A 19 -26.46 -6.96 7.65
N GLU A 20 -25.46 -6.61 8.44
CA GLU A 20 -24.32 -5.88 7.94
C GLU A 20 -23.61 -6.84 6.99
N GLN A 21 -23.83 -6.61 5.71
CA GLN A 21 -22.97 -7.17 4.68
C GLN A 21 -21.62 -6.48 4.82
N GLU A 22 -20.79 -7.03 5.69
CA GLU A 22 -19.38 -6.83 5.65
C GLU A 22 -18.91 -7.41 4.30
N PHE A 23 -18.63 -6.55 3.36
CA PHE A 23 -18.01 -6.86 2.10
C PHE A 23 -16.57 -7.28 2.37
N ILE A 24 -16.40 -8.49 2.89
CA ILE A 24 -15.11 -9.16 2.92
C ILE A 24 -14.83 -9.57 1.49
N GLU A 25 -14.08 -8.75 0.81
CA GLU A 25 -13.42 -9.09 -0.43
C GLU A 25 -12.49 -10.27 -0.16
N GLN A 26 -12.99 -11.46 -0.41
CA GLN A 26 -12.24 -12.70 -0.35
C GLN A 26 -11.09 -12.61 -1.35
N PRO A 27 -9.82 -12.79 -0.97
CA PRO A 27 -8.75 -12.87 -1.94
C PRO A 27 -8.96 -14.11 -2.77
N SER A 28 -9.52 -13.94 -3.96
CA SER A 28 -9.60 -14.98 -4.97
C SER A 28 -8.19 -15.37 -5.39
N THR A 29 -7.83 -16.60 -5.10
CA THR A 29 -6.62 -17.27 -5.59
C THR A 29 -6.56 -17.16 -7.13
N PRO A 30 -5.50 -16.61 -7.74
CA PRO A 30 -5.44 -16.46 -9.18
C PRO A 30 -5.02 -17.78 -9.83
N ALA A 31 -5.99 -18.49 -10.38
CA ALA A 31 -5.73 -19.47 -11.41
C ALA A 31 -6.09 -18.85 -12.77
N GLY A 32 -5.07 -18.50 -13.55
CA GLY A 32 -5.21 -18.03 -14.94
C GLY A 32 -5.17 -16.51 -15.07
N GLY A 33 -4.14 -16.03 -15.76
CA GLY A 33 -3.90 -14.69 -16.31
C GLY A 33 -4.79 -13.54 -15.84
N THR A 34 -4.52 -13.02 -14.65
CA THR A 34 -5.28 -11.86 -14.14
C THR A 34 -4.80 -10.61 -14.87
N GLU A 35 -5.61 -10.12 -15.78
CA GLU A 35 -5.42 -8.78 -16.34
C GLU A 35 -5.53 -7.78 -15.19
N VAL A 36 -4.43 -7.13 -14.85
CA VAL A 36 -4.40 -6.10 -13.82
C VAL A 36 -5.19 -4.90 -14.34
N GLN A 37 -6.39 -4.69 -13.81
CA GLN A 37 -7.20 -3.53 -14.14
C GLN A 37 -6.73 -2.35 -13.30
N PHE A 38 -6.16 -1.35 -13.95
CA PHE A 38 -5.83 -0.08 -13.31
C PHE A 38 -7.08 0.81 -13.25
N PRO A 39 -7.30 1.55 -12.14
CA PRO A 39 -8.31 2.59 -12.11
C PRO A 39 -8.08 3.61 -13.23
N THR A 40 -9.16 4.14 -13.81
CA THR A 40 -9.09 5.09 -14.92
C THR A 40 -8.66 6.50 -14.51
N ASP A 41 -8.61 6.76 -13.21
CA ASP A 41 -8.27 8.06 -12.59
C ASP A 41 -6.85 8.10 -11.99
N VAL A 42 -5.96 7.20 -12.43
CA VAL A 42 -4.57 7.19 -11.98
C VAL A 42 -3.84 8.43 -12.49
N THR A 43 -3.23 9.18 -11.60
CA THR A 43 -2.33 10.28 -11.97
C THR A 43 -1.14 9.71 -12.72
N SER A 44 -0.95 10.12 -13.98
CA SER A 44 0.18 9.67 -14.77
C SER A 44 1.50 10.24 -14.22
N GLY A 45 2.55 9.46 -14.26
CA GLY A 45 3.89 9.88 -13.83
C GLY A 45 4.16 9.82 -12.32
N GLU A 46 3.22 9.42 -11.49
CA GLU A 46 3.41 9.28 -10.04
C GLU A 46 2.89 7.94 -9.52
N LEU A 47 3.63 7.37 -8.55
CA LEU A 47 3.25 6.15 -7.84
C LEU A 47 3.51 6.34 -6.35
N LEU A 48 2.55 5.92 -5.51
CA LEU A 48 2.70 5.90 -4.06
C LEU A 48 3.00 4.47 -3.59
N ILE A 49 4.02 4.34 -2.76
CA ILE A 49 4.46 3.07 -2.19
C ILE A 49 4.46 3.18 -0.68
N LYS A 50 3.85 2.20 -0.01
CA LYS A 50 4.00 2.01 1.43
C LYS A 50 4.90 0.80 1.68
N PHE A 51 5.99 1.01 2.39
CA PHE A 51 6.92 -0.06 2.74
C PHE A 51 6.53 -0.78 4.03
N ASP A 52 7.02 -2.00 4.16
CA ASP A 52 6.96 -2.73 5.43
C ASP A 52 7.84 -2.05 6.49
N PRO A 53 7.43 -2.03 7.77
CA PRO A 53 8.23 -1.47 8.86
C PRO A 53 9.65 -2.05 8.98
N ALA A 54 9.87 -3.30 8.58
CA ALA A 54 11.19 -3.93 8.55
C ALA A 54 12.18 -3.21 7.61
N MET A 55 11.70 -2.43 6.65
CA MET A 55 12.53 -1.69 5.69
C MET A 55 12.96 -0.31 6.20
N THR A 56 12.49 0.12 7.37
CA THR A 56 12.74 1.47 7.92
C THR A 56 14.22 1.84 7.91
N GLU A 57 15.08 0.96 8.40
CA GLU A 57 16.51 1.24 8.57
C GLU A 57 17.23 1.43 7.23
N ILE A 58 16.93 0.58 6.25
CA ILE A 58 17.47 0.66 4.89
C ILE A 58 17.06 1.97 4.23
N LEU A 59 15.77 2.32 4.32
CA LEU A 59 15.21 3.54 3.75
C LEU A 59 15.77 4.81 4.39
N ASP A 60 15.93 4.82 5.72
CA ASP A 60 16.54 5.92 6.45
C ASP A 60 18.02 6.11 6.07
N GLN A 61 18.73 5.02 5.82
CA GLN A 61 20.12 5.06 5.37
C GLN A 61 20.24 5.59 3.94
N ALA A 62 19.40 5.13 3.02
CA ALA A 62 19.35 5.64 1.65
C ALA A 62 19.07 7.16 1.61
N LEU A 63 18.13 7.63 2.44
CA LEU A 63 17.80 9.04 2.56
C LEU A 63 18.98 9.87 3.11
N LYS A 64 19.69 9.36 4.13
CA LYS A 64 20.89 10.04 4.68
C LYS A 64 21.99 10.17 3.62
N VAL A 65 22.20 9.15 2.80
CA VAL A 65 23.18 9.20 1.71
C VAL A 65 22.79 10.26 0.67
N ALA A 66 21.54 10.25 0.20
CA ALA A 66 21.04 11.24 -0.75
C ALA A 66 21.16 12.66 -0.22
N THR A 67 20.78 12.90 1.04
CA THR A 67 20.86 14.21 1.67
C THR A 67 22.31 14.73 1.78
N ARG A 68 23.26 13.85 2.11
CA ARG A 68 24.69 14.21 2.18
C ARG A 68 25.28 14.57 0.84
N SER A 69 24.84 13.94 -0.24
CA SER A 69 25.29 14.23 -1.60
C SER A 69 24.61 15.46 -2.20
N GLY A 70 23.64 16.07 -1.51
CA GLY A 70 22.86 17.20 -2.02
C GLY A 70 21.99 16.85 -3.22
N GLY A 71 21.78 15.54 -3.45
CA GLY A 71 21.05 15.02 -4.60
C GLY A 71 19.63 14.58 -4.28
N VAL A 72 18.89 14.31 -5.34
CA VAL A 72 17.57 13.69 -5.27
C VAL A 72 17.76 12.18 -5.08
N MET A 73 16.99 11.59 -4.16
CA MET A 73 17.01 10.14 -3.99
C MET A 73 16.33 9.48 -5.20
N THR A 74 17.03 8.55 -5.84
CA THR A 74 16.53 7.80 -7.00
C THR A 74 16.49 6.30 -6.74
N ARG A 75 17.01 5.86 -5.60
CA ARG A 75 17.07 4.46 -5.19
C ARG A 75 16.63 4.31 -3.74
N SER A 76 15.99 3.19 -3.44
CA SER A 76 15.53 2.84 -2.11
C SER A 76 16.58 2.13 -1.26
N GLY A 77 17.59 1.53 -1.88
CA GLY A 77 18.52 0.60 -1.26
C GLY A 77 17.96 -0.82 -1.10
N ILE A 78 16.75 -1.07 -1.57
CA ILE A 78 16.10 -2.39 -1.59
C ILE A 78 16.16 -2.92 -3.03
N PRO A 79 16.90 -4.01 -3.31
CA PRO A 79 17.15 -4.45 -4.69
C PRO A 79 15.91 -4.65 -5.53
N SER A 80 14.88 -5.30 -5.00
CA SER A 80 13.62 -5.53 -5.72
C SER A 80 12.86 -4.25 -6.04
N THR A 81 12.90 -3.26 -5.16
CA THR A 81 12.31 -1.95 -5.39
C THR A 81 13.12 -1.16 -6.41
N ASP A 82 14.44 -1.19 -6.29
CA ASP A 82 15.35 -0.49 -7.20
C ASP A 82 15.26 -1.02 -8.63
N GLU A 83 14.98 -2.32 -8.81
CA GLU A 83 14.68 -2.90 -10.11
C GLU A 83 13.40 -2.31 -10.71
N VAL A 84 12.32 -2.20 -9.93
CA VAL A 84 11.08 -1.57 -10.38
C VAL A 84 11.30 -0.09 -10.73
N LEU A 85 12.03 0.64 -9.89
CA LEU A 85 12.36 2.05 -10.13
C LEU A 85 13.13 2.22 -11.46
N ALA A 86 14.05 1.30 -11.75
CA ALA A 86 14.81 1.31 -13.00
C ALA A 86 13.92 1.01 -14.23
N ILE A 87 13.02 0.03 -14.13
CA ILE A 87 12.08 -0.32 -15.20
C ILE A 87 11.12 0.85 -15.51
N LEU A 88 10.66 1.55 -14.47
CA LEU A 88 9.82 2.73 -14.60
C LEU A 88 10.56 3.95 -15.18
N GLY A 89 11.90 3.93 -15.15
CA GLY A 89 12.69 5.12 -15.45
C GLY A 89 12.46 6.22 -14.42
N ALA A 90 12.35 5.83 -13.15
CA ALA A 90 12.10 6.77 -12.05
C ALA A 90 13.26 7.76 -11.90
N TYR A 91 12.92 9.05 -11.87
CA TYR A 91 13.89 10.13 -11.70
C TYR A 91 13.85 10.77 -10.32
N GLN A 92 12.82 10.48 -9.53
CA GLN A 92 12.67 10.96 -8.15
C GLN A 92 11.96 9.92 -7.30
N PHE A 93 12.55 9.67 -6.12
CA PHE A 93 11.99 8.81 -5.09
C PHE A 93 12.09 9.57 -3.76
N GLU A 94 10.97 9.94 -3.17
CA GLU A 94 10.95 10.81 -2.00
C GLU A 94 9.98 10.33 -0.92
N ARG A 95 10.33 10.55 0.34
CA ARG A 95 9.44 10.32 1.47
C ARG A 95 8.37 11.41 1.51
N ILE A 96 7.08 11.01 1.55
CA ILE A 96 5.95 11.94 1.55
C ILE A 96 5.85 12.69 2.89
N PHE A 97 6.06 11.98 3.99
CA PHE A 97 5.98 12.54 5.33
C PHE A 97 7.38 12.57 5.94
N PRO A 98 8.07 13.72 5.89
CA PRO A 98 9.40 13.87 6.48
C PRO A 98 9.38 13.59 7.98
N VAL A 99 10.44 12.94 8.46
CA VAL A 99 10.66 12.74 9.89
C VAL A 99 11.54 13.87 10.38
N ASP A 100 10.97 14.76 11.17
CA ASP A 100 11.69 15.81 11.86
C ASP A 100 11.77 15.56 13.37
N ALA A 101 12.73 16.15 14.05
CA ALA A 101 12.95 15.94 15.48
C ALA A 101 11.74 16.29 16.37
N LYS A 102 10.84 17.16 15.88
CA LYS A 102 9.65 17.61 16.64
C LYS A 102 8.51 16.60 16.57
N ASN A 103 8.40 15.87 15.45
CA ASN A 103 7.28 14.97 15.18
C ASN A 103 7.72 13.50 14.98
N GLU A 104 8.98 13.17 15.26
CA GLU A 104 9.56 11.86 14.95
C GLU A 104 8.74 10.69 15.52
N GLU A 105 8.47 10.72 16.81
CA GLU A 105 7.71 9.66 17.48
C GLU A 105 6.32 9.47 16.87
N ARG A 106 5.61 10.56 16.65
CA ARG A 106 4.27 10.54 16.06
C ARG A 106 4.28 10.02 14.62
N THR A 107 5.23 10.49 13.81
CA THR A 107 5.35 10.08 12.40
C THR A 107 5.72 8.60 12.30
N ARG A 108 6.60 8.11 13.17
CA ARG A 108 7.02 6.70 13.19
C ARG A 108 5.94 5.79 13.76
N SER A 109 5.29 6.15 14.86
CA SER A 109 4.23 5.33 15.47
C SER A 109 3.02 5.17 14.55
N ALA A 110 2.69 6.19 13.76
CA ALA A 110 1.63 6.13 12.76
C ALA A 110 2.05 5.44 11.44
N GLY A 111 3.32 5.04 11.29
CA GLY A 111 3.84 4.42 10.07
C GLY A 111 3.90 5.35 8.86
N LEU A 112 3.79 6.66 9.07
CA LEU A 112 3.79 7.66 7.99
C LEU A 112 5.15 7.77 7.30
N HIS A 113 6.25 7.52 8.02
CA HIS A 113 7.62 7.52 7.50
C HIS A 113 7.87 6.45 6.43
N LEU A 114 6.95 5.50 6.26
CA LEU A 114 7.05 4.41 5.29
C LEU A 114 6.40 4.73 3.94
N TRP A 115 5.75 5.89 3.83
CA TRP A 115 5.12 6.30 2.60
C TRP A 115 6.06 7.11 1.72
N TYR A 116 6.24 6.64 0.49
CA TYR A 116 7.10 7.24 -0.52
C TYR A 116 6.35 7.51 -1.80
N ARG A 117 6.78 8.55 -2.51
CA ARG A 117 6.33 8.91 -3.84
C ARG A 117 7.46 8.67 -4.83
N VAL A 118 7.11 8.00 -5.91
CA VAL A 118 7.98 7.78 -7.06
C VAL A 118 7.48 8.65 -8.19
N LYS A 119 8.38 9.42 -8.82
CA LYS A 119 8.08 10.15 -10.05
C LYS A 119 8.83 9.55 -11.23
N PHE A 120 8.12 9.35 -12.32
CA PHE A 120 8.62 8.80 -13.56
C PHE A 120 7.98 9.52 -14.74
N ASN A 121 8.39 9.20 -15.97
CA ASN A 121 7.85 9.87 -17.14
C ASN A 121 6.37 9.52 -17.35
N GLU A 122 5.52 10.54 -17.55
CA GLU A 122 4.09 10.38 -17.79
C GLU A 122 3.73 9.46 -18.96
N ASN A 123 4.64 9.34 -19.93
CA ASN A 123 4.48 8.45 -21.09
C ASN A 123 4.89 7.00 -20.81
N THR A 124 5.31 6.67 -19.58
CA THR A 124 5.68 5.29 -19.22
C THR A 124 4.44 4.42 -19.15
N ASP A 125 4.41 3.35 -19.93
CA ASP A 125 3.35 2.35 -19.89
C ASP A 125 3.54 1.46 -18.64
N LEU A 126 2.73 1.73 -17.60
CA LEU A 126 2.76 0.97 -16.34
C LEU A 126 2.45 -0.51 -16.54
N LYS A 127 1.58 -0.85 -17.48
CA LYS A 127 1.22 -2.26 -17.76
C LYS A 127 2.42 -3.01 -18.32
N GLU A 128 3.14 -2.37 -19.25
CA GLU A 128 4.34 -2.94 -19.83
C GLU A 128 5.47 -3.04 -18.79
N ALA A 129 5.66 -2.02 -17.97
CA ALA A 129 6.67 -2.02 -16.89
C ALA A 129 6.41 -3.16 -15.88
N ILE A 130 5.16 -3.39 -15.47
CA ILE A 130 4.78 -4.49 -14.58
C ILE A 130 5.01 -5.83 -15.27
N ARG A 131 4.66 -5.97 -16.54
CA ARG A 131 4.90 -7.19 -17.32
C ARG A 131 6.39 -7.50 -17.37
N GLN A 132 7.23 -6.53 -17.69
CA GLN A 132 8.68 -6.67 -17.72
C GLN A 132 9.25 -7.11 -16.37
N TYR A 133 8.78 -6.52 -15.26
CA TYR A 133 9.19 -6.91 -13.91
C TYR A 133 8.82 -8.36 -13.59
N LEU A 134 7.61 -8.79 -13.94
CA LEU A 134 7.18 -10.17 -13.71
C LEU A 134 7.99 -11.17 -14.52
N TRP A 135 8.36 -10.83 -15.75
CA TRP A 135 9.20 -11.68 -16.61
C TRP A 135 10.64 -11.79 -16.11
N SER A 136 11.20 -10.73 -15.52
CA SER A 136 12.57 -10.75 -14.99
C SER A 136 12.73 -11.67 -13.77
N ARG A 137 11.63 -12.08 -13.14
CA ARG A 137 11.61 -12.95 -11.96
C ARG A 137 11.26 -14.42 -12.22
N CYS A 138 10.91 -14.76 -13.44
CA CYS A 138 10.71 -16.13 -13.90
C CYS A 138 11.98 -16.71 -14.49
#